data_6f2de70ab8a3cd62d6ae1283f592be1d
#
_entry.id   6f2de70ab8a3cd62d6ae1283f592be1d
#
_cell.length_a   1.000
_cell.length_b   1.000
_cell.length_c   1.000
_cell.angle_alpha   90.00
_cell.angle_beta   90.00
_cell.angle_gamma   90.00
#
_symmetry.space_group_name_H-M   'P 1'
#
loop_
_entity.id
_entity.type
_entity.pdbx_description
1 polymer ?
#
loop_
_entity_poly.entity_id
_entity_poly.type
_entity_poly.pdbx_seq_one_letter_code
_entity_poly.pdbx_strand_id
1 'polypeptide(L)'
;ELLFNAAALVIDTLRTFFLIVLSILGPISFALSCWDGFQASLSQWFVRYISIYLWLPVSDLFSSVLARIQILMLQRDIEQLSDPDFIPDSSNGVYITFLIIGIIGYFTIPTVSNWIVQAGGGAGNYGKNVNQAASKTGSVVAGTAGAAVGNIAGRLIK
;
A
#
# COMPACT_ATOMS: atom_id res chain seq x y z
N GLU A 1 20.08 -16.68 -5.12
CA GLU A 1 19.47 -16.78 -3.78
C GLU A 1 20.10 -15.84 -2.77
N LEU A 2 21.44 -15.76 -2.70
CA LEU A 2 22.15 -14.91 -1.74
C LEU A 2 21.74 -13.44 -1.83
N LEU A 3 21.55 -12.91 -3.03
CA LEU A 3 21.09 -11.53 -3.24
C LEU A 3 19.65 -11.32 -2.78
N PHE A 4 18.75 -12.29 -2.96
CA PHE A 4 17.38 -12.21 -2.43
C PHE A 4 17.36 -12.21 -0.90
N ASN A 5 18.15 -13.10 -0.29
CA ASN A 5 18.28 -13.15 1.15
C ASN A 5 18.86 -11.85 1.70
N ALA A 6 19.84 -11.26 1.03
CA ALA A 6 20.39 -9.96 1.40
C ALA A 6 19.34 -8.84 1.31
N ALA A 7 18.54 -8.79 0.23
CA ALA A 7 17.47 -7.81 0.09
C ALA A 7 16.40 -7.97 1.17
N ALA A 8 16.00 -9.20 1.48
CA ALA A 8 15.04 -9.50 2.55
C ALA A 8 15.56 -9.04 3.91
N LEU A 9 16.85 -9.33 4.24
CA LEU A 9 17.49 -8.90 5.48
C LEU A 9 17.55 -7.38 5.59
N VAL A 10 17.83 -6.66 4.50
CA VAL A 10 17.83 -5.19 4.50
C VAL A 10 16.46 -4.66 4.85
N ILE A 11 15.39 -5.16 4.23
CA ILE A 11 14.01 -4.73 4.52
C ILE A 11 13.62 -5.04 5.97
N ASP A 12 13.95 -6.23 6.48
CA ASP A 12 13.67 -6.61 7.87
C ASP A 12 14.43 -5.72 8.88
N THR A 13 15.67 -5.43 8.60
CA THR A 13 16.47 -4.54 9.44
C THR A 13 15.91 -3.12 9.46
N LEU A 14 15.57 -2.57 8.29
CA LEU A 14 14.95 -1.24 8.17
C LEU A 14 13.60 -1.20 8.86
N ARG A 15 12.76 -2.24 8.70
CA ARG A 15 11.48 -2.36 9.38
C ARG A 15 11.65 -2.31 10.90
N THR A 16 12.56 -3.12 11.43
CA THR A 16 12.83 -3.18 12.87
C THR A 16 13.30 -1.83 13.39
N PHE A 17 14.21 -1.18 12.67
CA PHE A 17 14.67 0.17 13.01
C PHE A 17 13.54 1.18 13.06
N PHE A 18 12.69 1.24 12.02
CA PHE A 18 11.56 2.16 11.98
C PHE A 18 10.53 1.88 13.08
N LEU A 19 10.25 0.62 13.40
CA LEU A 19 9.34 0.27 14.49
C LEU A 19 9.88 0.72 15.86
N ILE A 20 11.18 0.57 16.10
CA ILE A 20 11.82 1.04 17.34
C ILE A 20 11.69 2.57 17.44
N VAL A 21 12.04 3.29 16.37
CA VAL A 21 11.93 4.76 16.34
C VAL A 21 10.49 5.21 16.59
N LEU A 22 9.51 4.60 15.93
CA LEU A 22 8.10 4.92 16.12
C LEU A 22 7.59 4.58 17.53
N SER A 23 8.10 3.50 18.13
CA SER A 23 7.78 3.13 19.51
C SER A 23 8.27 4.20 20.51
N ILE A 24 9.47 4.73 20.28
CA ILE A 24 10.04 5.82 21.13
C ILE A 24 9.26 7.12 20.91
N LEU A 25 8.81 7.41 19.69
CA LEU A 25 8.02 8.60 19.35
C LEU A 25 6.55 8.50 19.78
N GLY A 26 6.07 7.31 20.12
CA GLY A 26 4.69 7.07 20.56
C GLY A 26 4.25 7.98 21.69
N PRO A 27 4.93 7.99 22.86
CA PRO A 27 4.57 8.86 23.99
C PRO A 27 4.53 10.35 23.63
N ILE A 28 5.42 10.80 22.73
CA ILE A 28 5.46 12.19 22.25
C ILE A 28 4.21 12.49 21.42
N SER A 29 3.81 11.58 20.51
CA SER A 29 2.59 11.73 19.71
C SER A 29 1.32 11.74 20.57
N PHE A 30 1.30 10.96 21.65
CA PHE A 30 0.21 10.98 22.65
C PHE A 30 0.16 12.32 23.38
N ALA A 31 1.29 12.81 23.85
CA ALA A 31 1.37 14.11 24.55
C ALA A 31 0.91 15.27 23.66
N LEU A 32 1.32 15.27 22.38
CA LEU A 32 0.91 16.28 21.41
C LEU A 32 -0.58 16.21 21.10
N SER A 33 -1.18 15.02 21.08
CA SER A 33 -2.61 14.85 20.78
C SER A 33 -3.55 15.46 21.83
N CYS A 34 -3.04 15.70 23.04
CA CYS A 34 -3.78 16.39 24.12
C CYS A 34 -3.89 17.90 23.87
N TRP A 35 -3.11 18.46 22.95
CA TRP A 35 -3.13 19.90 22.65
C TRP A 35 -4.13 20.18 21.52
N ASP A 36 -4.97 21.20 21.71
CA ASP A 36 -5.94 21.61 20.70
C ASP A 36 -5.23 21.97 19.38
N GLY A 37 -5.63 21.30 18.30
CA GLY A 37 -5.04 21.46 16.95
C GLY A 37 -4.10 20.33 16.53
N PHE A 38 -3.57 19.50 17.45
CA PHE A 38 -2.65 18.40 17.14
C PHE A 38 -3.29 17.00 17.25
N GLN A 39 -4.61 16.92 17.38
CA GLN A 39 -5.34 15.65 17.54
C GLN A 39 -5.12 14.67 16.37
N ALA A 40 -4.84 15.19 15.15
CA ALA A 40 -4.52 14.37 14.00
C ALA A 40 -3.14 13.69 14.07
N SER A 41 -2.24 14.15 14.95
CA SER A 41 -0.88 13.61 15.09
C SER A 41 -0.89 12.15 15.53
N LEU A 42 -1.74 11.81 16.49
CA LEU A 42 -1.89 10.44 16.97
C LEU A 42 -2.41 9.49 15.88
N SER A 43 -3.42 9.93 15.14
CA SER A 43 -3.98 9.15 14.03
C SER A 43 -2.94 8.89 12.94
N GLN A 44 -2.15 9.89 12.58
CA GLN A 44 -1.07 9.75 11.60
C GLN A 44 0.05 8.83 12.10
N TRP A 45 0.37 8.87 13.38
CA TRP A 45 1.35 7.98 13.99
C TRP A 45 0.89 6.52 13.90
N PHE A 46 -0.38 6.22 14.25
CA PHE A 46 -0.95 4.87 14.11
C PHE A 46 -0.90 4.36 12.68
N VAL A 47 -1.26 5.19 11.71
CA VAL A 47 -1.24 4.84 10.30
C VAL A 47 0.18 4.46 9.83
N ARG A 48 1.19 5.23 10.24
CA ARG A 48 2.59 4.92 9.94
C ARG A 48 3.05 3.65 10.61
N TYR A 49 2.69 3.45 11.88
CA TYR A 49 3.03 2.24 12.62
C TYR A 49 2.46 0.99 11.94
N ILE A 50 1.18 1.01 11.59
CA ILE A 50 0.52 -0.10 10.88
C ILE A 50 1.12 -0.31 9.49
N SER A 51 1.45 0.75 8.76
CA SER A 51 2.07 0.65 7.44
C SER A 51 3.41 -0.09 7.49
N ILE A 52 4.26 0.21 8.48
CA ILE A 52 5.55 -0.47 8.62
C ILE A 52 5.37 -1.90 9.15
N TYR A 53 4.38 -2.13 10.01
CA TYR A 53 4.05 -3.47 10.49
C TYR A 53 3.65 -4.40 9.34
N LEU A 54 2.92 -3.87 8.35
CA LEU A 54 2.48 -4.60 7.16
C LEU A 54 3.62 -4.96 6.18
N TRP A 55 4.83 -4.44 6.35
CA TRP A 55 5.96 -4.81 5.49
C TRP A 55 6.24 -6.32 5.55
N LEU A 56 6.10 -6.95 6.71
CA LEU A 56 6.36 -8.37 6.88
C LEU A 56 5.38 -9.24 6.08
N PRO A 57 4.06 -9.14 6.24
CA PRO A 57 3.14 -9.97 5.45
C PRO A 57 3.22 -9.68 3.96
N VAL A 58 3.51 -8.45 3.55
CA VAL A 58 3.71 -8.12 2.13
C VAL A 58 5.01 -8.75 1.60
N SER A 59 6.08 -8.75 2.39
CA SER A 59 7.34 -9.44 2.07
C SER A 59 7.14 -10.94 1.90
N ASP A 60 6.40 -11.58 2.81
CA ASP A 60 6.12 -13.01 2.77
C ASP A 60 5.29 -13.40 1.53
N LEU A 61 4.27 -12.61 1.20
CA LEU A 61 3.50 -12.81 -0.03
C LEU A 61 4.38 -12.67 -1.27
N PHE A 62 5.23 -11.65 -1.31
CA PHE A 62 6.14 -11.42 -2.43
C PHE A 62 7.14 -12.57 -2.58
N SER A 63 7.74 -13.04 -1.49
CA SER A 63 8.64 -14.20 -1.47
C SER A 63 7.94 -15.46 -1.97
N SER A 64 6.69 -15.69 -1.58
CA SER A 64 5.90 -16.84 -2.03
C SER A 64 5.65 -16.80 -3.54
N VAL A 65 5.36 -15.63 -4.09
CA VAL A 65 5.17 -15.44 -5.53
C VAL A 65 6.49 -15.70 -6.28
N LEU A 66 7.60 -15.15 -5.79
CA LEU A 66 8.92 -15.38 -6.39
C LEU A 66 9.30 -16.87 -6.37
N ALA A 67 9.07 -17.57 -5.26
CA ALA A 67 9.34 -18.99 -5.15
C ALA A 67 8.54 -19.81 -6.17
N ARG A 68 7.27 -19.46 -6.39
CA ARG A 68 6.43 -20.09 -7.42
C ARG A 68 6.97 -19.87 -8.83
N ILE A 69 7.39 -18.65 -9.14
CA ILE A 69 7.98 -18.34 -10.46
C ILE A 69 9.28 -19.13 -10.65
N GLN A 70 10.13 -19.23 -9.62
CA GLN A 70 11.36 -20.03 -9.68
C GLN A 70 11.10 -21.50 -9.98
N ILE A 71 10.09 -22.10 -9.31
CA ILE A 71 9.70 -23.48 -9.55
C ILE A 71 9.25 -23.68 -11.01
N LEU A 72 8.43 -22.78 -11.54
CA LEU A 72 7.96 -22.85 -12.92
C LEU A 72 9.10 -22.69 -13.93
N MET A 73 10.07 -21.81 -13.67
CA MET A 73 11.25 -21.66 -14.50
C MET A 73 12.08 -22.94 -14.49
N LEU A 74 12.32 -23.52 -13.32
CA LEU A 74 13.08 -24.76 -13.18
C LEU A 74 12.40 -25.95 -13.87
N GLN A 75 11.08 -26.06 -13.77
CA GLN A 75 10.31 -27.09 -14.49
C GLN A 75 10.45 -26.95 -16.00
N ARG A 76 10.39 -25.72 -16.50
CA ARG A 76 10.57 -25.44 -17.93
C ARG A 76 12.00 -25.77 -18.41
N ASP A 77 13.01 -25.46 -17.59
CA ASP A 77 14.40 -25.78 -17.91
C ASP A 77 14.61 -27.32 -17.96
N ILE A 78 14.02 -28.07 -17.02
CA ILE A 78 14.07 -29.54 -17.03
C ILE A 78 13.36 -30.13 -18.25
N GLU A 79 12.23 -29.57 -18.64
CA GLU A 79 11.48 -30.00 -19.82
C GLU A 79 12.27 -29.75 -21.12
N GLN A 80 12.96 -28.61 -21.22
CA GLN A 80 13.83 -28.30 -22.34
C GLN A 80 15.08 -29.19 -22.40
N LEU A 81 15.67 -29.55 -21.26
CA LEU A 81 16.80 -30.48 -21.20
C LEU A 81 16.44 -31.92 -21.59
N SER A 82 15.15 -32.26 -21.57
CA SER A 82 14.65 -33.58 -22.00
C SER A 82 14.49 -33.72 -23.51
N ASP A 83 14.64 -32.63 -24.25
CA ASP A 83 14.58 -32.59 -25.71
C ASP A 83 15.97 -32.88 -26.29
N PRO A 84 16.15 -33.98 -27.10
CA PRO A 84 17.46 -34.36 -27.64
C PRO A 84 18.08 -33.34 -28.61
N ASP A 85 17.27 -32.46 -29.19
CA ASP A 85 17.71 -31.42 -30.12
C ASP A 85 17.98 -30.06 -29.45
N PHE A 86 17.83 -29.99 -28.13
CA PHE A 86 18.05 -28.74 -27.37
C PHE A 86 19.55 -28.45 -27.22
N ILE A 87 20.02 -27.40 -27.88
CA ILE A 87 21.34 -26.83 -27.64
C ILE A 87 21.24 -25.86 -26.48
N PRO A 88 21.88 -26.14 -25.31
CA PRO A 88 21.86 -25.21 -24.18
C PRO A 88 22.50 -23.90 -24.60
N ASP A 89 21.68 -22.88 -24.86
CA ASP A 89 22.17 -21.52 -25.00
C ASP A 89 22.49 -21.03 -23.57
N SER A 90 23.74 -20.71 -23.35
CA SER A 90 24.27 -20.24 -22.07
C SER A 90 23.77 -18.82 -21.71
N SER A 91 22.64 -18.38 -22.24
CA SER A 91 22.07 -17.08 -21.91
C SER A 91 21.37 -17.16 -20.55
N ASN A 92 22.13 -16.98 -19.47
CA ASN A 92 21.64 -16.73 -18.12
C ASN A 92 20.80 -15.43 -18.03
N GLY A 93 20.46 -14.82 -19.17
CA GLY A 93 19.75 -13.55 -19.28
C GLY A 93 18.38 -13.58 -18.59
N VAL A 94 17.63 -14.67 -18.74
CA VAL A 94 16.32 -14.82 -18.12
C VAL A 94 16.45 -14.88 -16.59
N TYR A 95 17.42 -15.64 -16.10
CA TYR A 95 17.68 -15.75 -14.65
C TYR A 95 18.16 -14.42 -14.04
N ILE A 96 19.06 -13.72 -14.72
CA ILE A 96 19.55 -12.41 -14.29
C ILE A 96 18.42 -11.38 -14.29
N THR A 97 17.58 -11.37 -15.31
CA THR A 97 16.40 -10.48 -15.37
C THR A 97 15.44 -10.77 -14.22
N PHE A 98 15.17 -12.03 -13.92
CA PHE A 98 14.35 -12.44 -12.79
C PHE A 98 14.95 -11.99 -11.45
N LEU A 99 16.26 -12.11 -11.28
CA LEU A 99 16.99 -11.61 -10.10
C LEU A 99 16.81 -10.10 -9.92
N ILE A 100 16.98 -9.33 -10.99
CA ILE A 100 16.82 -7.87 -10.95
C ILE A 100 15.39 -7.48 -10.59
N ILE A 101 14.39 -8.10 -11.22
CA ILE A 101 12.97 -7.87 -10.95
C ILE A 101 12.66 -8.19 -9.48
N GLY A 102 13.18 -9.29 -8.96
CA GLY A 102 12.97 -9.66 -7.56
C GLY A 102 13.57 -8.66 -6.58
N ILE A 103 14.80 -8.19 -6.81
CA ILE A 103 15.44 -7.19 -5.97
C ILE A 103 14.65 -5.87 -6.00
N ILE A 104 14.27 -5.38 -7.17
CA ILE A 104 13.45 -4.18 -7.33
C ILE A 104 12.11 -4.36 -6.60
N GLY A 105 11.49 -5.53 -6.73
CA GLY A 105 10.24 -5.87 -6.05
C GLY A 105 10.35 -5.77 -4.53
N TYR A 106 11.44 -6.22 -3.92
CA TYR A 106 11.66 -6.04 -2.48
C TYR A 106 11.69 -4.56 -2.08
N PHE A 107 12.30 -3.70 -2.86
CA PHE A 107 12.32 -2.26 -2.57
C PHE A 107 10.96 -1.58 -2.76
N THR A 108 10.01 -2.21 -3.46
CA THR A 108 8.63 -1.68 -3.59
C THR A 108 7.72 -2.05 -2.41
N ILE A 109 8.12 -2.99 -1.53
CA ILE A 109 7.33 -3.45 -0.38
C ILE A 109 6.84 -2.29 0.51
N PRO A 110 7.68 -1.31 0.89
CA PRO A 110 7.24 -0.17 1.68
C PRO A 110 6.12 0.64 1.00
N THR A 111 6.23 0.81 -0.31
CA THR A 111 5.23 1.56 -1.10
C THR A 111 3.90 0.82 -1.16
N VAL A 112 3.93 -0.49 -1.43
CA VAL A 112 2.73 -1.33 -1.48
C VAL A 112 2.03 -1.38 -0.12
N SER A 113 2.79 -1.55 0.97
CA SER A 113 2.25 -1.53 2.34
C SER A 113 1.55 -0.21 2.66
N ASN A 114 2.12 0.91 2.22
CA ASN A 114 1.51 2.21 2.39
C ASN A 114 0.21 2.37 1.59
N TRP A 115 0.14 1.82 0.37
CA TRP A 115 -1.09 1.81 -0.42
C TRP A 115 -2.20 0.99 0.24
N ILE A 116 -1.87 -0.18 0.81
CA ILE A 116 -2.82 -1.03 1.52
C ILE A 116 -3.44 -0.28 2.70
N VAL A 117 -2.62 0.40 3.50
CA VAL A 117 -3.10 1.18 4.65
C VAL A 117 -3.96 2.36 4.22
N GLN A 118 -3.57 3.06 3.16
CA GLN A 118 -4.36 4.16 2.61
C GLN A 118 -5.70 3.67 2.03
N ALA A 119 -5.71 2.54 1.34
CA ALA A 119 -6.94 1.93 0.83
C ALA A 119 -7.87 1.44 1.94
N GLY A 120 -7.30 0.98 3.08
CA GLY A 120 -8.06 0.57 4.27
C GLY A 120 -8.65 1.71 5.09
N GLY A 121 -8.57 2.96 4.63
CA GLY A 121 -9.10 4.12 5.36
C GLY A 121 -8.15 4.71 6.38
N GLY A 122 -6.89 4.31 6.36
CA GLY A 122 -5.83 4.88 7.18
C GLY A 122 -5.55 6.33 6.80
N ALA A 123 -5.74 7.21 7.78
CA ALA A 123 -5.56 8.66 7.74
C ALA A 123 -6.55 9.45 6.86
N GLY A 124 -7.70 9.75 7.43
CA GLY A 124 -8.34 11.08 7.43
C GLY A 124 -8.67 11.81 6.12
N ASN A 125 -7.98 11.52 5.03
CA ASN A 125 -8.21 12.22 3.76
C ASN A 125 -9.33 11.61 2.94
N TYR A 126 -9.51 10.28 2.96
CA TYR A 126 -10.65 9.66 2.28
C TYR A 126 -11.96 9.97 2.98
N GLY A 127 -12.01 9.92 4.31
CA GLY A 127 -13.19 10.30 5.08
C GLY A 127 -13.57 11.78 4.88
N LYS A 128 -12.60 12.68 4.78
CA LYS A 128 -12.84 14.10 4.47
C LYS A 128 -13.35 14.30 3.02
N ASN A 129 -12.78 13.61 2.05
CA ASN A 129 -13.20 13.73 0.66
C ASN A 129 -14.59 13.12 0.42
N VAL A 130 -14.90 11.97 1.05
CA VAL A 130 -16.24 11.36 0.96
C VAL A 130 -17.26 12.23 1.68
N ASN A 131 -16.94 12.78 2.85
CA ASN A 131 -17.85 13.67 3.59
C ASN A 131 -18.03 15.03 2.88
N GLN A 132 -16.98 15.56 2.23
CA GLN A 132 -17.12 16.76 1.38
C GLN A 132 -17.90 16.48 0.10
N ALA A 133 -17.72 15.32 -0.52
CA ALA A 133 -18.52 14.92 -1.67
C ALA A 133 -20.00 14.72 -1.28
N ALA A 134 -20.26 14.05 -0.17
CA ALA A 134 -21.62 13.85 0.35
C ALA A 134 -22.29 15.19 0.75
N SER A 135 -21.56 16.10 1.39
CA SER A 135 -22.10 17.42 1.77
C SER A 135 -22.34 18.31 0.55
N LYS A 136 -21.47 18.28 -0.46
CA LYS A 136 -21.70 19.00 -1.72
C LYS A 136 -22.90 18.44 -2.49
N THR A 137 -23.04 17.12 -2.56
CA THR A 137 -24.20 16.48 -3.22
C THR A 137 -25.48 16.76 -2.45
N GLY A 138 -25.45 16.71 -1.11
CA GLY A 138 -26.59 17.05 -0.26
C GLY A 138 -27.03 18.51 -0.39
N SER A 139 -26.10 19.45 -0.48
CA SER A 139 -26.42 20.88 -0.67
C SER A 139 -26.97 21.20 -2.06
N VAL A 140 -26.49 20.50 -3.10
CA VAL A 140 -27.06 20.65 -4.47
C VAL A 140 -28.46 20.10 -4.53
N VAL A 141 -28.75 18.94 -3.95
CA VAL A 141 -30.11 18.35 -3.91
C VAL A 141 -31.05 19.20 -3.07
N ALA A 142 -30.62 19.72 -1.93
CA ALA A 142 -31.42 20.62 -1.09
C ALA A 142 -31.67 21.96 -1.78
N GLY A 143 -30.68 22.51 -2.50
CA GLY A 143 -30.80 23.75 -3.26
C GLY A 143 -31.78 23.62 -4.43
N THR A 144 -31.73 22.52 -5.18
CA THR A 144 -32.66 22.29 -6.30
C THR A 144 -34.09 21.99 -5.82
N ALA A 145 -34.28 21.26 -4.75
CA ALA A 145 -35.59 21.01 -4.16
C ALA A 145 -36.18 22.29 -3.57
N GLY A 146 -35.40 23.12 -2.89
CA GLY A 146 -35.85 24.40 -2.34
C GLY A 146 -36.23 25.41 -3.42
N ALA A 147 -35.50 25.48 -4.53
CA ALA A 147 -35.80 26.33 -5.66
C ALA A 147 -37.08 25.90 -6.41
N ALA A 148 -37.31 24.58 -6.53
CA ALA A 148 -38.53 24.06 -7.14
C ALA A 148 -39.78 24.36 -6.31
N VAL A 149 -39.73 24.19 -4.99
CA VAL A 149 -40.83 24.48 -4.08
C VAL A 149 -41.12 25.97 -3.99
N GLY A 150 -40.07 26.82 -3.93
CA GLY A 150 -40.24 28.29 -3.93
C GLY A 150 -40.88 28.83 -5.19
N ASN A 151 -40.57 28.24 -6.35
CA ASN A 151 -41.15 28.67 -7.63
C ASN A 151 -42.62 28.26 -7.79
N ILE A 152 -43.06 27.16 -7.19
CA ILE A 152 -44.46 26.72 -7.18
C ILE A 152 -45.28 27.57 -6.22
N ALA A 153 -44.79 27.88 -5.03
CA ALA A 153 -45.44 28.71 -4.06
C ALA A 153 -45.65 30.16 -4.56
N GLY A 154 -44.66 30.73 -5.28
CA GLY A 154 -44.77 32.05 -5.89
C GLY A 154 -45.79 32.18 -7.04
N ARG A 155 -46.16 31.06 -7.66
CA ARG A 155 -47.20 31.02 -8.71
C ARG A 155 -48.60 30.85 -8.16
N LEU A 156 -48.78 30.35 -6.96
CA LEU A 156 -50.12 30.13 -6.34
C LEU A 156 -50.62 31.34 -5.56
N ILE A 157 -49.81 32.39 -5.39
CA ILE A 157 -50.16 33.62 -4.65
C ILE A 157 -50.44 34.80 -5.60
N LYS A 158 -50.50 34.54 -6.90
CA LYS A 158 -50.94 35.50 -7.90
C LYS A 158 -52.27 35.02 -8.48
#